data_473b3daa689b44b4cb7a98e258a9e0f3
#
_entry.id   473b3daa689b44b4cb7a98e258a9e0f3
#
_cell.length_a   1.000
_cell.length_b   1.000
_cell.length_c   1.000
_cell.angle_alpha   90.00
_cell.angle_beta   90.00
_cell.angle_gamma   90.00
#
_symmetry.space_group_name_H-M   'P 1'
#
loop_
_entity.id
_entity.type
_entity.pdbx_description
1 polymer ?
#
loop_
_entity_poly.entity_id
_entity_poly.type
_entity_poly.pdbx_seq_one_letter_code
_entity_poly.pdbx_strand_id
1 'polypeptide(L)'
;MNFGETDEQQMIRELVRDFAETVLAPTVEHRDQNQIPPSEEWQAFLEYGLHGITIPEDYGGSPIDDVSEAIIIEELARVDPSFAVMYCVHVGLCSMTIALHGDEHQKSTFLPRLAAGEVGAYSLSEAGAGTDAAAMSCKAKLSDDGTHYLLNGEKMWVTNGAQADIIVLFAKDVDHPDYGTKKHGGTTAFIVDANYEGLSLIHI
;
A
#
# COMPACT_ATOMS: atom_id res chain seq x y z
N MET A 1 25.60 22.12 -6.85
CA MET A 1 24.37 21.30 -6.85
C MET A 1 23.24 22.24 -7.23
N ASN A 2 22.38 21.81 -8.18
CA ASN A 2 21.15 22.51 -8.49
C ASN A 2 20.03 21.82 -7.70
N PHE A 3 19.32 22.55 -6.86
CA PHE A 3 18.17 22.05 -6.08
C PHE A 3 16.83 22.48 -6.70
N GLY A 4 16.86 23.10 -7.89
CA GLY A 4 15.64 23.42 -8.63
C GLY A 4 15.04 22.18 -9.27
N GLU A 5 13.73 22.18 -9.40
CA GLU A 5 12.98 21.12 -10.11
C GLU A 5 13.34 21.13 -11.61
N THR A 6 13.31 19.97 -12.22
CA THR A 6 13.37 19.80 -13.68
C THR A 6 12.05 20.23 -14.32
N ASP A 7 12.06 20.42 -15.64
CA ASP A 7 10.84 20.76 -16.38
C ASP A 7 9.76 19.66 -16.21
N GLU A 8 10.17 18.38 -16.19
CA GLU A 8 9.28 17.23 -15.97
C GLU A 8 8.68 17.23 -14.55
N GLN A 9 9.49 17.49 -13.54
CA GLN A 9 9.03 17.61 -12.16
C GLN A 9 8.05 18.77 -11.97
N GLN A 10 8.28 19.89 -12.65
CA GLN A 10 7.33 21.01 -12.66
C GLN A 10 6.01 20.66 -13.32
N MET A 11 6.04 19.93 -14.45
CA MET A 11 4.83 19.44 -15.10
C MET A 11 4.02 18.50 -14.20
N ILE A 12 4.69 17.57 -13.50
CA ILE A 12 4.06 16.67 -12.52
C ILE A 12 3.42 17.49 -11.40
N ARG A 13 4.15 18.47 -10.85
CA ARG A 13 3.62 19.36 -9.80
C ARG A 13 2.35 20.09 -10.24
N GLU A 14 2.35 20.67 -11.44
CA GLU A 14 1.20 21.40 -11.98
C GLU A 14 0.01 20.45 -12.19
N LEU A 15 0.26 19.27 -12.74
CA LEU A 15 -0.76 18.24 -12.98
C LEU A 15 -1.43 17.80 -11.67
N VAL A 16 -0.64 17.44 -10.66
CA VAL A 16 -1.17 16.94 -9.38
C VAL A 16 -1.81 18.06 -8.56
N ARG A 17 -1.29 19.28 -8.65
CA ARG A 17 -1.90 20.46 -8.04
C ARG A 17 -3.28 20.72 -8.61
N ASP A 18 -3.46 20.66 -9.93
CA ASP A 18 -4.76 20.83 -10.58
C ASP A 18 -5.76 19.78 -10.08
N PHE A 19 -5.35 18.49 -10.03
CA PHE A 19 -6.19 17.44 -9.45
C PHE A 19 -6.56 17.74 -7.99
N ALA A 20 -5.60 18.10 -7.17
CA ALA A 20 -5.83 18.35 -5.75
C ALA A 20 -6.82 19.52 -5.54
N GLU A 21 -6.68 20.59 -6.30
CA GLU A 21 -7.55 21.77 -6.19
C GLU A 21 -8.93 21.59 -6.81
N THR A 22 -9.04 20.82 -7.91
CA THR A 22 -10.31 20.68 -8.64
C THR A 22 -11.12 19.46 -8.20
N VAL A 23 -10.47 18.39 -7.74
CA VAL A 23 -11.14 17.13 -7.36
C VAL A 23 -11.15 16.92 -5.85
N LEU A 24 -10.02 17.08 -5.15
CA LEU A 24 -9.95 16.81 -3.71
C LEU A 24 -10.52 17.96 -2.87
N ALA A 25 -10.14 19.21 -3.16
CA ALA A 25 -10.53 20.36 -2.33
C ALA A 25 -12.06 20.52 -2.17
N PRO A 26 -12.90 20.29 -3.19
CA PRO A 26 -14.35 20.41 -3.04
C PRO A 26 -14.99 19.41 -2.09
N THR A 27 -14.36 18.24 -1.86
CA THR A 27 -14.97 17.11 -1.16
C THR A 27 -14.31 16.82 0.20
N VAL A 28 -13.06 17.25 0.42
CA VAL A 28 -12.25 16.86 1.58
C VAL A 28 -12.92 17.19 2.92
N GLU A 29 -13.48 18.39 3.11
CA GLU A 29 -14.13 18.78 4.36
C GLU A 29 -15.37 17.91 4.65
N HIS A 30 -16.20 17.67 3.62
CA HIS A 30 -17.38 16.81 3.76
C HIS A 30 -17.01 15.37 4.08
N ARG A 31 -15.98 14.83 3.43
CA ARG A 31 -15.50 13.46 3.66
C ARG A 31 -14.91 13.31 5.07
N ASP A 32 -14.11 14.27 5.52
CA ASP A 32 -13.52 14.26 6.86
C ASP A 32 -14.59 14.28 7.94
N GLN A 33 -15.56 15.19 7.86
CA GLN A 33 -16.63 15.31 8.83
C GLN A 33 -17.56 14.09 8.90
N ASN A 34 -17.73 13.37 7.80
CA ASN A 34 -18.63 12.22 7.70
C ASN A 34 -17.88 10.87 7.66
N GLN A 35 -16.56 10.85 7.82
CA GLN A 35 -15.72 9.65 7.78
C GLN A 35 -15.89 8.85 6.46
N ILE A 36 -16.02 9.57 5.34
CA ILE A 36 -16.19 8.99 4.01
C ILE A 36 -14.82 8.81 3.35
N PRO A 37 -14.44 7.59 2.97
CA PRO A 37 -13.19 7.34 2.27
C PRO A 37 -13.20 7.95 0.85
N PRO A 38 -12.02 8.34 0.30
CA PRO A 38 -11.91 9.03 -0.98
C PRO A 38 -11.97 8.08 -2.19
N SER A 39 -12.98 7.19 -2.23
CA SER A 39 -13.06 6.15 -3.28
C SER A 39 -13.38 6.72 -4.66
N GLU A 40 -14.21 7.75 -4.73
CA GLU A 40 -14.53 8.43 -6.00
C GLU A 40 -13.32 9.20 -6.52
N GLU A 41 -12.62 9.90 -5.65
CA GLU A 41 -11.41 10.63 -5.95
C GLU A 41 -10.26 9.69 -6.37
N TRP A 42 -10.19 8.51 -5.75
CA TRP A 42 -9.23 7.46 -6.15
C TRP A 42 -9.46 7.00 -7.58
N GLN A 43 -10.71 6.77 -7.95
CA GLN A 43 -11.07 6.41 -9.32
C GLN A 43 -10.80 7.55 -10.32
N ALA A 44 -11.09 8.79 -9.94
CA ALA A 44 -10.79 9.96 -10.77
C ALA A 44 -9.27 10.12 -10.99
N PHE A 45 -8.45 9.78 -9.99
CA PHE A 45 -6.99 9.85 -10.10
C PHE A 45 -6.38 8.85 -11.08
N LEU A 46 -7.12 7.79 -11.46
CA LEU A 46 -6.68 6.84 -12.49
C LEU A 46 -6.40 7.51 -13.85
N GLU A 47 -7.14 8.55 -14.20
CA GLU A 47 -6.97 9.28 -15.47
C GLU A 47 -5.59 9.94 -15.59
N TYR A 48 -4.91 10.15 -14.45
CA TYR A 48 -3.57 10.74 -14.38
C TYR A 48 -2.45 9.72 -14.56
N GLY A 49 -2.76 8.41 -14.50
CA GLY A 49 -1.79 7.33 -14.72
C GLY A 49 -0.70 7.20 -13.64
N LEU A 50 -0.96 7.72 -12.44
CA LEU A 50 0.05 7.82 -11.37
C LEU A 50 -0.01 6.70 -10.33
N HIS A 51 -0.91 5.71 -10.48
CA HIS A 51 -1.02 4.57 -9.54
C HIS A 51 0.16 3.61 -9.61
N GLY A 52 0.80 3.49 -10.76
CA GLY A 52 1.89 2.57 -11.02
C GLY A 52 3.30 3.17 -11.01
N ILE A 53 3.53 4.29 -10.34
CA ILE A 53 4.81 5.03 -10.40
C ILE A 53 6.01 4.30 -9.77
N THR A 54 5.78 3.27 -8.98
CA THR A 54 6.81 2.43 -8.37
C THR A 54 6.85 1.01 -8.98
N ILE A 55 6.00 0.77 -9.99
CA ILE A 55 5.84 -0.52 -10.64
C ILE A 55 6.63 -0.49 -11.97
N PRO A 56 7.45 -1.52 -12.26
CA PRO A 56 8.16 -1.60 -13.54
C PRO A 56 7.20 -1.65 -14.75
N GLU A 57 7.65 -1.14 -15.90
CA GLU A 57 6.88 -1.09 -17.14
C GLU A 57 6.40 -2.48 -17.60
N ASP A 58 7.21 -3.52 -17.39
CA ASP A 58 6.87 -4.92 -17.72
C ASP A 58 5.60 -5.42 -17.02
N TYR A 59 5.20 -4.78 -15.94
CA TYR A 59 3.99 -5.08 -15.16
C TYR A 59 2.92 -3.97 -15.26
N GLY A 60 3.02 -3.12 -16.28
CA GLY A 60 2.02 -2.08 -16.55
C GLY A 60 2.18 -0.80 -15.73
N GLY A 61 3.32 -0.63 -15.05
CA GLY A 61 3.64 0.59 -14.34
C GLY A 61 4.26 1.67 -15.22
N SER A 62 4.54 2.81 -14.61
CA SER A 62 5.23 3.95 -15.23
C SER A 62 6.19 4.55 -14.20
N PRO A 63 7.34 3.89 -13.95
CA PRO A 63 8.25 4.30 -12.88
C PRO A 63 8.81 5.69 -13.12
N ILE A 64 8.82 6.49 -12.06
CA ILE A 64 9.37 7.86 -12.02
C ILE A 64 10.48 7.96 -10.96
N ASP A 65 11.18 9.09 -10.93
CA ASP A 65 12.21 9.34 -9.91
C ASP A 65 11.61 9.66 -8.53
N ASP A 66 12.38 9.41 -7.46
CA ASP A 66 11.93 9.58 -6.07
C ASP A 66 11.55 11.04 -5.73
N VAL A 67 12.14 12.04 -6.42
CA VAL A 67 11.81 13.46 -6.22
C VAL A 67 10.44 13.75 -6.80
N SER A 68 10.12 13.20 -7.97
CA SER A 68 8.81 13.29 -8.60
C SER A 68 7.72 12.64 -7.73
N GLU A 69 7.99 11.46 -7.13
CA GLU A 69 7.09 10.83 -6.15
C GLU A 69 6.85 11.77 -4.95
N ALA A 70 7.91 12.35 -4.39
CA ALA A 70 7.78 13.28 -3.26
C ALA A 70 6.95 14.52 -3.62
N ILE A 71 7.08 15.05 -4.83
CA ILE A 71 6.29 16.17 -5.35
C ILE A 71 4.81 15.81 -5.44
N ILE A 72 4.47 14.63 -5.94
CA ILE A 72 3.09 14.15 -5.99
C ILE A 72 2.48 14.13 -4.59
N ILE A 73 3.19 13.50 -3.65
CA ILE A 73 2.73 13.37 -2.26
C ILE A 73 2.57 14.75 -1.60
N GLU A 74 3.50 15.68 -1.82
CA GLU A 74 3.44 17.04 -1.30
C GLU A 74 2.20 17.79 -1.80
N GLU A 75 1.90 17.76 -3.10
CA GLU A 75 0.75 18.44 -3.66
C GLU A 75 -0.58 17.84 -3.23
N LEU A 76 -0.66 16.51 -3.14
CA LEU A 76 -1.84 15.83 -2.59
C LEU A 76 -2.06 16.19 -1.10
N ALA A 77 -0.99 16.11 -0.29
CA ALA A 77 -1.05 16.36 1.15
C ALA A 77 -1.36 17.81 1.49
N ARG A 78 -1.03 18.77 0.62
CA ARG A 78 -1.35 20.18 0.78
C ARG A 78 -2.86 20.41 0.87
N VAL A 79 -3.66 19.58 0.21
CA VAL A 79 -5.12 19.69 0.13
C VAL A 79 -5.80 18.61 0.96
N ASP A 80 -5.42 17.35 0.78
CA ASP A 80 -6.00 16.19 1.46
C ASP A 80 -4.91 15.23 1.97
N PRO A 81 -4.46 15.40 3.22
CA PRO A 81 -3.48 14.49 3.83
C PRO A 81 -3.96 13.04 3.89
N SER A 82 -5.26 12.79 3.99
CA SER A 82 -5.82 11.42 4.03
C SER A 82 -5.62 10.72 2.68
N PHE A 83 -5.91 11.42 1.58
CA PHE A 83 -5.68 10.91 0.23
C PHE A 83 -4.18 10.69 -0.02
N ALA A 84 -3.33 11.63 0.41
CA ALA A 84 -1.88 11.49 0.27
C ALA A 84 -1.35 10.27 1.01
N VAL A 85 -1.81 9.98 2.23
CA VAL A 85 -1.42 8.79 3.00
C VAL A 85 -1.94 7.52 2.33
N MET A 86 -3.18 7.52 1.83
CA MET A 86 -3.72 6.40 1.05
C MET A 86 -2.83 6.09 -0.16
N TYR A 87 -2.43 7.12 -0.89
CA TYR A 87 -1.55 7.01 -2.05
C TYR A 87 -0.15 6.51 -1.67
N CYS A 88 0.49 7.08 -0.63
CA CYS A 88 1.80 6.62 -0.13
C CYS A 88 1.82 5.13 0.21
N VAL A 89 0.77 4.63 0.87
CA VAL A 89 0.69 3.21 1.24
C VAL A 89 0.54 2.33 0.02
N HIS A 90 -0.23 2.77 -0.96
CA HIS A 90 -0.42 2.04 -2.21
C HIS A 90 0.88 1.94 -3.02
N VAL A 91 1.53 3.07 -3.33
CA VAL A 91 2.74 3.08 -4.19
C VAL A 91 3.99 2.67 -3.43
N GLY A 92 4.25 3.27 -2.26
CA GLY A 92 5.50 3.14 -1.53
C GLY A 92 5.59 1.89 -0.63
N LEU A 93 4.48 1.39 -0.12
CA LEU A 93 4.49 0.23 0.78
C LEU A 93 4.00 -1.04 0.09
N CYS A 94 2.79 -1.07 -0.45
CA CYS A 94 2.23 -2.28 -1.05
C CYS A 94 2.93 -2.60 -2.38
N SER A 95 2.83 -1.71 -3.37
CA SER A 95 3.36 -1.95 -4.72
C SER A 95 4.88 -2.13 -4.71
N MET A 96 5.62 -1.27 -4.02
CA MET A 96 7.08 -1.34 -3.96
C MET A 96 7.55 -2.61 -3.24
N THR A 97 6.88 -3.07 -2.18
CA THR A 97 7.25 -4.32 -1.51
C THR A 97 7.12 -5.51 -2.46
N ILE A 98 6.04 -5.59 -3.24
CA ILE A 98 5.85 -6.66 -4.21
C ILE A 98 6.87 -6.53 -5.36
N ALA A 99 7.10 -5.32 -5.86
CA ALA A 99 8.06 -5.08 -6.94
C ALA A 99 9.50 -5.46 -6.57
N LEU A 100 9.92 -5.18 -5.34
CA LEU A 100 11.28 -5.44 -4.87
C LEU A 100 11.49 -6.89 -4.40
N HIS A 101 10.50 -7.52 -3.78
CA HIS A 101 10.68 -8.76 -3.03
C HIS A 101 9.82 -9.92 -3.52
N GLY A 102 8.80 -9.66 -4.34
CA GLY A 102 7.97 -10.70 -4.95
C GLY A 102 8.76 -11.56 -5.93
N ASP A 103 8.37 -12.81 -6.08
CA ASP A 103 8.80 -13.65 -7.20
C ASP A 103 8.08 -13.25 -8.51
N GLU A 104 8.47 -13.87 -9.62
CA GLU A 104 7.92 -13.53 -10.93
C GLU A 104 6.41 -13.77 -11.03
N HIS A 105 5.92 -14.85 -10.41
CA HIS A 105 4.49 -15.16 -10.38
C HIS A 105 3.72 -14.11 -9.57
N GLN A 106 4.23 -13.72 -8.41
CA GLN A 106 3.63 -12.69 -7.57
C GLN A 106 3.61 -11.34 -8.27
N LYS A 107 4.72 -10.92 -8.89
CA LYS A 107 4.82 -9.67 -9.63
C LYS A 107 3.83 -9.62 -10.79
N SER A 108 3.85 -10.65 -11.63
CA SER A 108 2.97 -10.72 -12.81
C SER A 108 1.48 -10.82 -12.45
N THR A 109 1.15 -11.34 -11.26
CA THR A 109 -0.23 -11.47 -10.80
C THR A 109 -0.77 -10.17 -10.17
N PHE A 110 0.02 -9.53 -9.31
CA PHE A 110 -0.49 -8.47 -8.45
C PHE A 110 -0.12 -7.05 -8.91
N LEU A 111 1.06 -6.84 -9.52
CA LEU A 111 1.47 -5.50 -9.90
C LEU A 111 0.59 -4.88 -11.01
N PRO A 112 0.14 -5.61 -12.05
CA PRO A 112 -0.77 -5.05 -13.05
C PRO A 112 -2.11 -4.60 -12.46
N ARG A 113 -2.61 -5.31 -11.44
CA ARG A 113 -3.85 -4.96 -10.73
C ARG A 113 -3.70 -3.65 -9.96
N LEU A 114 -2.57 -3.50 -9.25
CA LEU A 114 -2.24 -2.27 -8.52
C LEU A 114 -2.02 -1.09 -9.48
N ALA A 115 -1.31 -1.28 -10.59
CA ALA A 115 -1.13 -0.26 -11.62
C ALA A 115 -2.46 0.17 -12.26
N ALA A 116 -3.44 -0.74 -12.35
CA ALA A 116 -4.78 -0.47 -12.84
C ALA A 116 -5.71 0.17 -11.79
N GLY A 117 -5.22 0.43 -10.57
CA GLY A 117 -5.93 1.18 -9.52
C GLY A 117 -6.63 0.34 -8.47
N GLU A 118 -6.46 -0.98 -8.45
CA GLU A 118 -6.83 -1.76 -7.27
C GLU A 118 -6.06 -1.24 -6.05
N VAL A 119 -6.73 -1.12 -4.92
CA VAL A 119 -6.17 -0.45 -3.75
C VAL A 119 -5.22 -1.36 -2.99
N GLY A 120 -3.98 -0.93 -2.82
CA GLY A 120 -2.97 -1.61 -2.02
C GLY A 120 -2.97 -1.16 -0.57
N ALA A 121 -2.85 -2.11 0.37
CA ALA A 121 -2.67 -1.87 1.79
C ALA A 121 -1.43 -2.57 2.35
N TYR A 122 -0.99 -2.12 3.54
CA TYR A 122 0.18 -2.69 4.22
C TYR A 122 -0.13 -2.93 5.70
N SER A 123 -0.03 -4.18 6.13
CA SER A 123 -0.54 -4.65 7.41
C SER A 123 0.58 -5.24 8.27
N LEU A 124 1.21 -4.40 9.08
CA LEU A 124 2.33 -4.79 9.94
C LEU A 124 1.98 -4.70 11.42
N SER A 125 1.42 -3.56 11.86
CA SER A 125 1.22 -3.22 13.27
C SER A 125 0.18 -4.11 13.96
N GLU A 126 0.40 -4.36 15.25
CA GLU A 126 -0.51 -5.07 16.15
C GLU A 126 -0.62 -4.29 17.47
N ALA A 127 -1.61 -4.56 18.28
CA ALA A 127 -1.77 -3.93 19.60
C ALA A 127 -0.52 -4.09 20.49
N GLY A 128 0.20 -5.20 20.37
CA GLY A 128 1.44 -5.51 21.10
C GLY A 128 2.73 -5.27 20.30
N ALA A 129 2.65 -4.84 19.05
CA ALA A 129 3.81 -4.72 18.15
C ALA A 129 3.69 -3.47 17.26
N GLY A 130 4.16 -2.34 17.80
CA GLY A 130 4.30 -1.09 17.06
C GLY A 130 5.74 -0.88 16.60
N THR A 131 6.50 -0.07 17.35
CA THR A 131 7.94 0.20 17.07
C THR A 131 8.77 -1.09 17.07
N ASP A 132 8.49 -2.02 17.99
CA ASP A 132 9.07 -3.36 17.94
C ASP A 132 8.22 -4.30 17.08
N ALA A 133 8.29 -4.15 15.78
CA ALA A 133 7.57 -5.00 14.82
C ALA A 133 7.95 -6.49 14.93
N ALA A 134 9.14 -6.80 15.45
CA ALA A 134 9.57 -8.18 15.68
C ALA A 134 8.77 -8.90 16.78
N ALA A 135 8.07 -8.15 17.64
CA ALA A 135 7.19 -8.68 18.68
C ALA A 135 5.80 -9.08 18.16
N MET A 136 5.56 -9.04 16.84
CA MET A 136 4.27 -9.44 16.27
C MET A 136 3.86 -10.86 16.69
N SER A 137 2.56 -11.04 16.89
CA SER A 137 1.92 -12.29 17.33
C SER A 137 1.14 -13.02 16.25
N CYS A 138 0.78 -12.31 15.17
CA CYS A 138 0.11 -12.89 14.00
C CYS A 138 0.96 -14.01 13.42
N LYS A 139 0.38 -15.17 13.18
CA LYS A 139 1.06 -16.40 12.76
C LYS A 139 0.61 -16.83 11.37
N ALA A 140 1.55 -17.38 10.64
CA ALA A 140 1.33 -18.13 9.42
C ALA A 140 1.76 -19.58 9.67
N LYS A 141 0.90 -20.54 9.30
CA LYS A 141 1.21 -21.97 9.36
C LYS A 141 0.93 -22.59 8.00
N LEU A 142 1.91 -23.35 7.50
CA LEU A 142 1.72 -24.11 6.27
C LEU A 142 0.65 -25.18 6.50
N SER A 143 -0.26 -25.35 5.55
CA SER A 143 -1.27 -26.42 5.57
C SER A 143 -0.63 -27.80 5.52
N ASP A 144 -1.31 -28.81 6.03
CA ASP A 144 -0.77 -30.18 6.08
C ASP A 144 -0.46 -30.76 4.69
N ASP A 145 -1.14 -30.28 3.64
CA ASP A 145 -0.90 -30.64 2.25
C ASP A 145 0.17 -29.77 1.55
N GLY A 146 0.71 -28.77 2.25
CA GLY A 146 1.76 -27.88 1.75
C GLY A 146 1.33 -26.94 0.64
N THR A 147 0.03 -26.72 0.41
CA THR A 147 -0.47 -25.93 -0.73
C THR A 147 -0.76 -24.48 -0.41
N HIS A 148 -0.99 -24.14 0.86
CA HIS A 148 -1.33 -22.77 1.29
C HIS A 148 -0.91 -22.50 2.74
N TYR A 149 -0.89 -21.23 3.12
CA TYR A 149 -0.68 -20.80 4.50
C TYR A 149 -2.01 -20.43 5.16
N LEU A 150 -2.17 -20.83 6.40
CA LEU A 150 -3.23 -20.37 7.29
C LEU A 150 -2.70 -19.19 8.11
N LEU A 151 -3.25 -18.01 7.87
CA LEU A 151 -2.92 -16.80 8.63
C LEU A 151 -3.89 -16.65 9.80
N ASN A 152 -3.38 -16.42 11.00
CA ASN A 152 -4.20 -16.24 12.20
C ASN A 152 -3.61 -15.15 13.10
N GLY A 153 -4.39 -14.12 13.38
CA GLY A 153 -4.00 -13.00 14.22
C GLY A 153 -4.80 -11.74 13.92
N GLU A 154 -4.45 -10.68 14.62
CA GLU A 154 -5.09 -9.38 14.49
C GLU A 154 -4.05 -8.33 14.12
N LYS A 155 -4.42 -7.41 13.25
CA LYS A 155 -3.62 -6.26 12.87
C LYS A 155 -4.35 -4.97 13.23
N MET A 156 -3.60 -3.86 13.34
CA MET A 156 -4.14 -2.58 13.77
C MET A 156 -3.59 -1.46 12.91
N TRP A 157 -4.38 -0.41 12.74
CA TRP A 157 -4.00 0.80 12.02
C TRP A 157 -3.61 0.57 10.55
N VAL A 158 -4.37 -0.29 9.87
CA VAL A 158 -4.13 -0.64 8.47
C VAL A 158 -4.71 0.45 7.57
N THR A 159 -3.86 1.37 7.13
CA THR A 159 -4.23 2.36 6.10
C THR A 159 -4.73 1.63 4.86
N ASN A 160 -5.79 2.12 4.26
CA ASN A 160 -6.52 1.52 3.15
C ASN A 160 -7.26 0.20 3.49
N GLY A 161 -7.16 -0.34 4.71
CA GLY A 161 -7.66 -1.67 5.05
C GLY A 161 -9.12 -1.91 4.65
N ALA A 162 -10.00 -0.91 4.83
CA ALA A 162 -11.43 -1.04 4.51
C ALA A 162 -11.74 -1.01 3.00
N GLN A 163 -10.78 -0.60 2.17
CA GLN A 163 -10.95 -0.42 0.72
C GLN A 163 -9.96 -1.26 -0.09
N ALA A 164 -9.03 -1.94 0.60
CA ALA A 164 -7.97 -2.69 -0.05
C ALA A 164 -8.50 -3.86 -0.85
N ASP A 165 -7.97 -4.03 -2.05
CA ASP A 165 -8.09 -5.22 -2.88
C ASP A 165 -6.92 -6.19 -2.62
N ILE A 166 -5.73 -5.62 -2.35
CA ILE A 166 -4.49 -6.35 -2.13
C ILE A 166 -3.81 -5.85 -0.86
N ILE A 167 -3.45 -6.76 0.04
CA ILE A 167 -2.83 -6.44 1.32
C ILE A 167 -1.48 -7.15 1.44
N VAL A 168 -0.39 -6.40 1.64
CA VAL A 168 0.87 -6.98 2.09
C VAL A 168 0.80 -7.11 3.61
N LEU A 169 0.69 -8.36 4.09
CA LEU A 169 0.51 -8.69 5.51
C LEU A 169 1.76 -9.39 6.05
N PHE A 170 2.23 -8.95 7.21
CA PHE A 170 3.36 -9.58 7.90
C PHE A 170 2.87 -10.51 9.01
N ALA A 171 3.42 -11.72 9.04
CA ALA A 171 3.16 -12.71 10.08
C ALA A 171 4.42 -13.50 10.44
N LYS A 172 4.38 -14.23 11.53
CA LYS A 172 5.40 -15.21 11.91
C LYS A 172 5.08 -16.54 11.26
N ASP A 173 5.87 -16.94 10.28
CA ASP A 173 5.87 -18.30 9.76
C ASP A 173 6.39 -19.24 10.84
N VAL A 174 5.50 -20.06 11.41
CA VAL A 174 5.84 -20.95 12.53
C VAL A 174 6.62 -22.19 12.08
N ASP A 175 6.63 -22.49 10.80
CA ASP A 175 7.37 -23.59 10.20
C ASP A 175 8.77 -23.17 9.72
N HIS A 176 9.10 -21.87 9.79
CA HIS A 176 10.42 -21.34 9.42
C HIS A 176 11.49 -21.81 10.41
N PRO A 177 12.68 -22.28 9.93
CA PRO A 177 13.74 -22.81 10.80
C PRO A 177 14.23 -21.87 11.91
N ASP A 178 14.16 -20.56 11.69
CA ASP A 178 14.58 -19.56 12.68
C ASP A 178 13.44 -19.11 13.62
N TYR A 179 12.22 -19.63 13.45
CA TYR A 179 11.09 -19.29 14.34
C TYR A 179 11.41 -19.69 15.77
N GLY A 180 11.21 -18.77 16.71
CA GLY A 180 11.49 -18.97 18.13
C GLY A 180 12.98 -19.02 18.51
N THR A 181 13.91 -19.00 17.55
CA THR A 181 15.36 -19.01 17.80
C THR A 181 16.02 -17.64 17.67
N LYS A 182 15.49 -16.79 16.80
CA LYS A 182 15.94 -15.41 16.59
C LYS A 182 14.77 -14.44 16.75
N LYS A 183 15.05 -13.21 17.21
CA LYS A 183 14.03 -12.18 17.42
C LYS A 183 13.18 -11.93 16.15
N HIS A 184 13.82 -11.88 14.97
CA HIS A 184 13.15 -11.68 13.68
C HIS A 184 12.84 -12.99 12.96
N GLY A 185 13.15 -14.16 13.57
CA GLY A 185 12.96 -15.46 12.96
C GLY A 185 11.50 -15.69 12.57
N GLY A 186 11.27 -16.19 11.37
CA GLY A 186 9.96 -16.47 10.81
C GLY A 186 9.16 -15.23 10.38
N THR A 187 9.69 -14.00 10.50
CA THR A 187 8.97 -12.82 9.98
C THR A 187 8.92 -12.90 8.45
N THR A 188 7.71 -13.01 7.91
CA THR A 188 7.44 -13.22 6.49
C THR A 188 6.33 -12.30 6.02
N ALA A 189 6.46 -11.77 4.81
CA ALA A 189 5.42 -11.01 4.14
C ALA A 189 4.56 -11.94 3.28
N PHE A 190 3.25 -11.77 3.35
CA PHE A 190 2.27 -12.50 2.56
C PHE A 190 1.47 -11.51 1.72
N ILE A 191 1.21 -11.83 0.47
CA ILE A 191 0.27 -11.08 -0.36
C ILE A 191 -1.10 -11.71 -0.17
N VAL A 192 -2.04 -10.94 0.34
CA VAL A 192 -3.39 -11.37 0.66
C VAL A 192 -4.37 -10.65 -0.26
N ASP A 193 -5.18 -11.39 -1.01
CA ASP A 193 -6.33 -10.84 -1.72
C ASP A 193 -7.46 -10.59 -0.71
N ALA A 194 -8.07 -9.41 -0.75
CA ALA A 194 -9.11 -9.02 0.20
C ALA A 194 -10.38 -9.89 0.12
N ASN A 195 -10.53 -10.66 -0.96
CA ASN A 195 -11.64 -11.60 -1.14
C ASN A 195 -11.42 -12.96 -0.46
N TYR A 196 -10.25 -13.19 0.17
CA TYR A 196 -10.01 -14.46 0.87
C TYR A 196 -10.93 -14.63 2.07
N GLU A 197 -11.47 -15.85 2.22
CA GLU A 197 -12.30 -16.20 3.37
C GLU A 197 -11.56 -16.02 4.70
N GLY A 198 -12.27 -15.54 5.71
CA GLY A 198 -11.72 -15.34 7.06
C GLY A 198 -11.07 -13.98 7.30
N LEU A 199 -10.90 -13.13 6.29
CA LEU A 199 -10.52 -11.75 6.49
C LEU A 199 -11.74 -10.96 6.98
N SER A 200 -11.62 -10.32 8.13
CA SER A 200 -12.63 -9.39 8.63
C SER A 200 -12.00 -8.06 9.00
N LEU A 201 -12.73 -6.98 8.79
CA LEU A 201 -12.31 -5.62 9.07
C LEU A 201 -13.31 -4.98 10.04
N ILE A 202 -12.78 -4.23 11.00
CA ILE A 202 -13.59 -3.39 11.88
C ILE A 202 -13.01 -1.97 11.83
N HIS A 203 -13.89 -0.99 11.95
CA HIS A 203 -13.49 0.39 12.21
C HIS A 203 -13.62 0.64 13.71
N ILE A 204 -12.54 1.13 14.30
CA ILE A 204 -12.48 1.40 15.75
C ILE A 204 -12.89 2.85 16.00
#